data_f16d4f38cdea9b3d8c389b90795dacdb
#
_entry.id   f16d4f38cdea9b3d8c389b90795dacdb
#
_cell.length_a   1.000
_cell.length_b   1.000
_cell.length_c   1.000
_cell.angle_alpha   90.00
_cell.angle_beta   90.00
_cell.angle_gamma   90.00
#
_symmetry.space_group_name_H-M   'P 1'
#
loop_
_entity.id
_entity.type
_entity.pdbx_description
1 polymer ?
#
loop_
_entity_poly.entity_id
_entity_poly.type
_entity_poly.pdbx_seq_one_letter_code
_entity_poly.pdbx_strand_id
1 'polypeptide(L)'
;MPLAGASQLFQGDISNADLANESDPRMSDEQRHKDKMSKRKAMQDAEVASKHITQKGLLIVNTGPGKGKSTAAFGLVMRALGHGWKVGIVQFIKGAWSTGEAKALERFPDLVEWYTMGEGFTWETQDKNRDIAAATNAFEKAKQLMAKPEIRLLILDELNIALRYDYLPLAEVVATLQARRPDLHIVVTGRNAKPEMIESADLVTEMTKVKHHFDAGVKSQEGIEF
;
A
#
# COMPACT_ATOMS: atom_id res chain seq x y z
N MET A 1 31.75 2.96 -8.12
CA MET A 1 31.44 4.25 -7.49
C MET A 1 30.03 4.16 -6.96
N PRO A 2 29.76 4.28 -5.66
CA PRO A 2 28.40 4.22 -5.10
C PRO A 2 27.72 5.56 -5.31
N LEU A 3 26.51 5.53 -5.85
CA LEU A 3 25.61 6.69 -5.93
C LEU A 3 25.06 6.97 -4.51
N ALA A 4 25.75 7.83 -3.78
CA ALA A 4 25.22 8.48 -2.59
C ALA A 4 24.37 9.67 -3.08
N GLY A 5 23.05 9.65 -2.84
CA GLY A 5 22.25 10.82 -3.18
C GLY A 5 20.74 10.72 -3.21
N ALA A 6 20.11 9.80 -2.47
CA ALA A 6 18.64 9.74 -2.44
C ALA A 6 18.03 9.55 -1.04
N SER A 7 18.77 9.85 0.03
CA SER A 7 18.30 9.56 1.41
C SER A 7 18.20 10.79 2.32
N GLN A 8 18.12 12.01 1.80
CA GLN A 8 18.11 13.21 2.64
C GLN A 8 16.99 14.22 2.38
N LEU A 9 15.85 13.83 1.88
CA LEU A 9 14.78 14.80 1.59
C LEU A 9 13.43 14.49 2.23
N PHE A 10 13.34 13.87 3.41
CA PHE A 10 12.09 13.88 4.21
C PHE A 10 12.35 13.44 5.65
N GLN A 11 13.31 14.09 6.31
CA GLN A 11 13.27 14.25 7.77
C GLN A 11 12.97 15.73 8.05
N GLY A 12 11.73 16.12 7.82
CA GLY A 12 11.14 17.28 8.46
C GLY A 12 10.79 16.95 9.90
N ASP A 13 11.72 16.41 10.66
CA ASP A 13 11.69 16.53 12.11
C ASP A 13 11.77 18.02 12.38
N ILE A 14 10.62 18.60 12.83
CA ILE A 14 10.63 19.90 13.48
C ILE A 14 11.69 19.76 14.56
N SER A 15 12.85 20.35 14.33
CA SER A 15 13.94 20.29 15.30
C SER A 15 13.40 20.81 16.62
N ASN A 16 13.74 20.19 17.74
CA ASN A 16 13.40 20.70 19.07
C ASN A 16 13.93 22.14 19.29
N ALA A 17 14.78 22.63 18.41
CA ALA A 17 15.30 23.97 18.37
C ALA A 17 14.27 25.04 17.94
N ASP A 18 13.35 24.71 17.04
CA ASP A 18 12.30 25.64 16.59
C ASP A 18 11.14 25.75 17.61
N LEU A 19 11.11 24.90 18.62
CA LEU A 19 10.16 24.93 19.73
C LEU A 19 10.72 25.60 20.98
N ALA A 20 11.99 25.98 20.99
CA ALA A 20 12.65 26.69 22.08
C ALA A 20 12.54 28.22 21.90
N ASN A 21 11.31 28.71 21.69
CA ASN A 21 11.09 30.13 21.95
C ASN A 21 10.68 30.28 23.43
N GLU A 22 11.45 31.07 24.18
CA GLU A 22 11.37 31.29 25.61
C GLU A 22 9.93 31.44 26.08
N SER A 23 9.42 30.40 26.76
CA SER A 23 8.13 30.47 27.40
C SER A 23 8.22 31.50 28.53
N ASP A 24 7.40 32.57 28.48
CA ASP A 24 7.27 33.51 29.59
C ASP A 24 7.03 32.70 30.87
N PRO A 25 7.90 32.77 31.87
CA PRO A 25 7.80 31.98 33.11
C PRO A 25 6.51 32.26 33.91
N ARG A 26 5.74 33.28 33.51
CA ARG A 26 4.46 33.64 34.11
C ARG A 26 3.27 32.91 33.53
N MET A 27 3.44 32.19 32.38
CA MET A 27 2.37 31.43 31.77
C MET A 27 2.14 30.10 32.49
N SER A 28 0.87 29.72 32.68
CA SER A 28 0.53 28.40 33.19
C SER A 28 0.87 27.32 32.18
N ASP A 29 1.07 26.07 32.66
CA ASP A 29 1.32 24.92 31.80
C ASP A 29 0.17 24.69 30.78
N GLU A 30 -1.04 24.96 31.19
CA GLU A 30 -2.23 24.88 30.32
C GLU A 30 -2.16 25.92 29.19
N GLN A 31 -1.79 27.14 29.45
CA GLN A 31 -1.64 28.18 28.45
C GLN A 31 -0.50 27.85 27.47
N ARG A 32 0.64 27.38 27.95
CA ARG A 32 1.75 26.90 27.11
C ARG A 32 1.32 25.76 26.18
N HIS A 33 0.56 24.79 26.72
CA HIS A 33 0.02 23.69 25.91
C HIS A 33 -0.92 24.19 24.82
N LYS A 34 -1.86 25.08 25.15
CA LYS A 34 -2.81 25.67 24.22
C LYS A 34 -2.10 26.42 23.08
N ASP A 35 -1.10 27.25 23.41
CA ASP A 35 -0.36 28.00 22.41
C ASP A 35 0.46 27.10 21.50
N LYS A 36 1.09 26.03 22.05
CA LYS A 36 1.78 25.01 21.27
C LYS A 36 0.83 24.28 20.29
N MET A 37 -0.37 23.90 20.74
CA MET A 37 -1.35 23.26 19.89
C MET A 37 -1.90 24.20 18.83
N SER A 38 -2.14 25.46 19.16
CA SER A 38 -2.57 26.49 18.20
C SER A 38 -1.52 26.71 17.10
N LYS A 39 -0.25 26.82 17.44
CA LYS A 39 0.85 26.94 16.46
C LYS A 39 0.94 25.71 15.56
N ARG A 40 0.86 24.50 16.12
CA ARG A 40 0.86 23.25 15.33
C ARG A 40 -0.31 23.20 14.36
N LYS A 41 -1.51 23.56 14.82
CA LYS A 41 -2.69 23.63 13.98
C LYS A 41 -2.50 24.61 12.83
N ALA A 42 -2.05 25.83 13.12
CA ALA A 42 -1.82 26.85 12.08
C ALA A 42 -0.79 26.39 11.02
N MET A 43 0.30 25.71 11.44
CA MET A 43 1.28 25.14 10.53
C MET A 43 0.66 24.05 9.66
N GLN A 44 -0.12 23.15 10.26
CA GLN A 44 -0.80 22.08 9.51
C GLN A 44 -1.84 22.63 8.53
N ASP A 45 -2.64 23.61 8.95
CA ASP A 45 -3.63 24.27 8.10
C ASP A 45 -2.95 24.98 6.92
N ALA A 46 -1.82 25.66 7.13
CA ALA A 46 -1.03 26.29 6.08
C ALA A 46 -0.42 25.25 5.10
N GLU A 47 0.08 24.14 5.64
CA GLU A 47 0.60 23.06 4.81
C GLU A 47 -0.50 22.45 3.94
N VAL A 48 -1.67 22.14 4.50
CA VAL A 48 -2.83 21.63 3.75
C VAL A 48 -3.27 22.64 2.69
N ALA A 49 -3.35 23.93 3.01
CA ALA A 49 -3.70 24.99 2.08
C ALA A 49 -2.72 25.15 0.91
N SER A 50 -1.46 24.73 1.09
CA SER A 50 -0.45 24.73 0.02
C SER A 50 -0.63 23.60 -1.00
N LYS A 51 -1.47 22.59 -0.73
CA LYS A 51 -1.71 21.47 -1.64
C LYS A 51 -2.79 21.84 -2.65
N HIS A 52 -2.47 21.75 -3.94
CA HIS A 52 -3.36 22.21 -5.02
C HIS A 52 -4.07 21.08 -5.75
N ILE A 53 -3.54 19.83 -5.65
CA ILE A 53 -4.10 18.67 -6.33
C ILE A 53 -5.09 18.00 -5.38
N THR A 54 -6.38 18.16 -5.66
CA THR A 54 -7.47 17.63 -4.84
C THR A 54 -8.00 16.27 -5.32
N GLN A 55 -7.74 15.94 -6.59
CA GLN A 55 -8.20 14.69 -7.21
C GLN A 55 -7.09 14.11 -8.07
N LYS A 56 -6.51 13.01 -7.62
CA LYS A 56 -5.52 12.21 -8.33
C LYS A 56 -5.61 10.76 -7.89
N GLY A 57 -5.72 9.85 -8.85
CA GLY A 57 -5.57 8.42 -8.60
C GLY A 57 -4.13 8.11 -8.20
N LEU A 58 -3.94 7.58 -7.01
CA LEU A 58 -2.63 7.31 -6.45
C LEU A 58 -2.16 5.89 -6.79
N LEU A 59 -0.89 5.73 -7.14
CA LEU A 59 -0.19 4.46 -7.12
C LEU A 59 0.49 4.32 -5.75
N ILE A 60 0.04 3.35 -4.98
CA ILE A 60 0.48 3.11 -3.61
C ILE A 60 1.21 1.77 -3.57
N VAL A 61 2.39 1.73 -2.97
CA VAL A 61 3.18 0.51 -2.81
C VAL A 61 3.40 0.21 -1.33
N ASN A 62 2.92 -0.95 -0.89
CA ASN A 62 3.20 -1.49 0.44
C ASN A 62 4.22 -2.62 0.31
N THR A 63 5.42 -2.42 0.82
CA THR A 63 6.53 -3.36 0.70
C THR A 63 7.22 -3.64 2.03
N GLY A 64 8.38 -4.27 2.00
CA GLY A 64 9.20 -4.58 3.17
C GLY A 64 8.99 -5.98 3.76
N PRO A 65 9.90 -6.40 4.67
CA PRO A 65 9.90 -7.74 5.27
C PRO A 65 8.84 -7.94 6.36
N GLY A 66 8.32 -6.85 6.94
CA GLY A 66 7.34 -6.87 8.02
C GLY A 66 5.94 -7.28 7.56
N LYS A 67 5.08 -7.54 8.53
CA LYS A 67 3.66 -7.82 8.32
C LYS A 67 2.82 -6.55 8.16
N GLY A 68 1.61 -6.69 7.62
CA GLY A 68 0.64 -5.60 7.52
C GLY A 68 0.43 -5.06 6.11
N LYS A 69 1.20 -5.48 5.08
CA LYS A 69 1.08 -4.98 3.70
C LYS A 69 -0.31 -5.16 3.11
N SER A 70 -0.80 -6.40 3.08
CA SER A 70 -2.15 -6.72 2.61
C SER A 70 -3.22 -6.18 3.58
N THR A 71 -2.99 -6.26 4.90
CA THR A 71 -3.90 -5.69 5.92
C THR A 71 -4.11 -4.19 5.71
N ALA A 72 -3.06 -3.42 5.41
CA ALA A 72 -3.17 -2.00 5.09
C ALA A 72 -3.96 -1.77 3.79
N ALA A 73 -3.70 -2.58 2.75
CA ALA A 73 -4.43 -2.52 1.49
C ALA A 73 -5.92 -2.82 1.69
N PHE A 74 -6.26 -3.87 2.44
CA PHE A 74 -7.66 -4.19 2.77
C PHE A 74 -8.31 -3.17 3.71
N GLY A 75 -7.54 -2.49 4.56
CA GLY A 75 -8.00 -1.32 5.29
C GLY A 75 -8.46 -0.19 4.37
N LEU A 76 -7.76 0.05 3.25
CA LEU A 76 -8.19 0.99 2.20
C LEU A 76 -9.45 0.50 1.48
N VAL A 77 -9.59 -0.82 1.23
CA VAL A 77 -10.84 -1.39 0.69
C VAL A 77 -12.02 -1.07 1.60
N MET A 78 -11.91 -1.34 2.90
CA MET A 78 -12.98 -1.03 3.85
C MET A 78 -13.33 0.47 3.86
N ARG A 79 -12.35 1.35 3.77
CA ARG A 79 -12.56 2.80 3.67
C ARG A 79 -13.26 3.17 2.39
N ALA A 80 -12.87 2.60 1.24
CA ALA A 80 -13.49 2.84 -0.06
C ALA A 80 -14.96 2.38 -0.08
N LEU A 81 -15.25 1.20 0.47
CA LEU A 81 -16.61 0.67 0.61
C LEU A 81 -17.48 1.58 1.48
N GLY A 82 -16.94 2.14 2.57
CA GLY A 82 -17.64 3.12 3.40
C GLY A 82 -18.03 4.41 2.65
N HIS A 83 -17.37 4.69 1.52
CA HIS A 83 -17.72 5.77 0.60
C HIS A 83 -18.52 5.30 -0.63
N GLY A 84 -18.97 4.05 -0.67
CA GLY A 84 -19.72 3.47 -1.78
C GLY A 84 -18.91 3.26 -3.06
N TRP A 85 -17.58 3.21 -2.99
CA TRP A 85 -16.74 2.99 -4.17
C TRP A 85 -16.73 1.53 -4.60
N LYS A 86 -16.73 1.30 -5.91
CA LYS A 86 -16.43 -0.02 -6.45
C LYS A 86 -14.93 -0.29 -6.40
N VAL A 87 -14.59 -1.51 -5.98
CA VAL A 87 -13.23 -1.98 -5.74
C VAL A 87 -12.96 -3.24 -6.55
N GLY A 88 -11.82 -3.28 -7.22
CA GLY A 88 -11.26 -4.49 -7.82
C GLY A 88 -10.14 -5.06 -6.96
N ILE A 89 -10.05 -6.38 -6.85
CA ILE A 89 -8.99 -7.07 -6.11
C ILE A 89 -8.47 -8.20 -6.99
N VAL A 90 -7.16 -8.22 -7.24
CA VAL A 90 -6.45 -9.31 -7.92
C VAL A 90 -5.33 -9.81 -7.02
N GLN A 91 -5.38 -11.08 -6.65
CA GLN A 91 -4.34 -11.75 -5.89
C GLN A 91 -3.46 -12.59 -6.82
N PHE A 92 -2.15 -12.25 -6.86
CA PHE A 92 -1.17 -12.86 -7.78
C PHE A 92 -0.61 -14.17 -7.26
N ILE A 93 -0.40 -14.26 -5.94
CA ILE A 93 0.21 -15.41 -5.30
C ILE A 93 -0.57 -15.71 -4.03
N LYS A 94 -1.52 -16.61 -4.13
CA LYS A 94 -2.22 -17.11 -2.96
C LYS A 94 -2.78 -18.48 -3.24
N GLY A 95 -2.42 -19.43 -2.39
CA GLY A 95 -2.96 -20.77 -2.43
C GLY A 95 -4.45 -20.82 -2.07
N ALA A 96 -5.00 -22.02 -2.08
CA ALA A 96 -6.42 -22.35 -1.88
C ALA A 96 -7.03 -21.91 -0.52
N TRP A 97 -6.35 -21.08 0.25
CA TRP A 97 -6.81 -20.67 1.58
C TRP A 97 -7.75 -19.47 1.46
N SER A 98 -9.01 -19.70 1.83
CA SER A 98 -9.97 -18.62 2.03
C SER A 98 -9.51 -17.74 3.19
N THR A 99 -9.30 -16.45 2.93
CA THR A 99 -8.93 -15.49 3.98
C THR A 99 -10.18 -14.88 4.61
N GLY A 100 -10.02 -14.41 5.85
CA GLY A 100 -11.10 -13.70 6.56
C GLY A 100 -11.59 -12.49 5.79
N GLU A 101 -10.68 -11.76 5.11
CA GLU A 101 -11.02 -10.62 4.26
C GLU A 101 -11.91 -11.02 3.07
N ALA A 102 -11.61 -12.13 2.39
CA ALA A 102 -12.44 -12.61 1.28
C ALA A 102 -13.86 -12.91 1.75
N LYS A 103 -13.99 -13.69 2.84
CA LYS A 103 -15.31 -14.02 3.45
C LYS A 103 -16.08 -12.77 3.88
N ALA A 104 -15.39 -11.77 4.45
CA ALA A 104 -16.02 -10.53 4.89
C ALA A 104 -16.52 -9.70 3.70
N LEU A 105 -15.75 -9.65 2.61
CA LEU A 105 -16.05 -8.86 1.43
C LEU A 105 -17.12 -9.48 0.52
N GLU A 106 -17.43 -10.78 0.65
CA GLU A 106 -18.59 -11.42 0.02
C GLU A 106 -19.94 -10.74 0.38
N ARG A 107 -19.96 -9.96 1.47
CA ARG A 107 -21.14 -9.18 1.88
C ARG A 107 -21.38 -7.94 1.03
N PHE A 108 -20.46 -7.60 0.12
CA PHE A 108 -20.52 -6.42 -0.75
C PHE A 108 -20.46 -6.81 -2.25
N PRO A 109 -21.34 -7.72 -2.75
CA PRO A 109 -21.23 -8.27 -4.08
C PRO A 109 -21.35 -7.22 -5.19
N ASP A 110 -22.07 -6.13 -4.93
CA ASP A 110 -22.27 -5.05 -5.91
C ASP A 110 -21.09 -4.07 -5.98
N LEU A 111 -20.21 -4.07 -4.97
CA LEU A 111 -19.11 -3.12 -4.82
C LEU A 111 -17.73 -3.77 -4.95
N VAL A 112 -17.61 -5.09 -4.83
CA VAL A 112 -16.33 -5.79 -4.84
C VAL A 112 -16.26 -6.82 -5.95
N GLU A 113 -15.25 -6.69 -6.82
CA GLU A 113 -14.85 -7.72 -7.77
C GLU A 113 -13.53 -8.33 -7.29
N TRP A 114 -13.57 -9.59 -6.85
CA TRP A 114 -12.40 -10.29 -6.32
C TRP A 114 -11.99 -11.46 -7.21
N TYR A 115 -10.71 -11.51 -7.56
CA TYR A 115 -10.12 -12.55 -8.38
C TYR A 115 -8.84 -13.08 -7.71
N THR A 116 -8.87 -14.36 -7.32
CA THR A 116 -7.68 -15.09 -6.86
C THR A 116 -7.16 -15.88 -8.05
N MET A 117 -6.02 -15.49 -8.60
CA MET A 117 -5.46 -16.04 -9.85
C MET A 117 -4.21 -16.88 -9.60
N GLY A 118 -3.60 -16.78 -8.42
CA GLY A 118 -2.45 -17.59 -8.04
C GLY A 118 -2.86 -19.01 -7.65
N GLU A 119 -2.08 -20.01 -8.08
CA GLU A 119 -2.31 -21.43 -7.79
C GLU A 119 -1.56 -21.91 -6.54
N GLY A 120 -1.07 -21.02 -5.72
CA GLY A 120 -0.29 -21.29 -4.51
C GLY A 120 1.07 -20.59 -4.49
N PHE A 121 1.88 -20.96 -3.51
CA PHE A 121 3.24 -20.46 -3.42
C PHE A 121 4.14 -21.17 -4.43
N THR A 122 5.08 -20.45 -5.01
CA THR A 122 6.01 -20.92 -6.04
C THR A 122 6.83 -22.15 -5.62
N TRP A 123 7.07 -22.33 -4.31
CA TRP A 123 7.71 -23.53 -3.77
C TRP A 123 6.77 -24.76 -3.70
N GLU A 124 5.47 -24.57 -3.89
CA GLU A 124 4.48 -25.66 -3.96
C GLU A 124 4.26 -26.12 -5.41
N THR A 125 4.21 -25.18 -6.38
CA THR A 125 3.99 -25.50 -7.79
C THR A 125 5.21 -26.12 -8.46
N GLN A 126 6.44 -25.67 -8.12
CA GLN A 126 7.71 -26.08 -8.71
C GLN A 126 7.75 -26.06 -10.26
N ASP A 127 6.81 -25.34 -10.88
CA ASP A 127 6.67 -25.18 -12.32
C ASP A 127 6.65 -23.70 -12.70
N LYS A 128 7.81 -23.19 -13.09
CA LYS A 128 8.00 -21.80 -13.45
C LYS A 128 7.09 -21.32 -14.59
N ASN A 129 6.83 -22.18 -15.60
CA ASN A 129 5.99 -21.79 -16.74
C ASN A 129 4.55 -21.63 -16.33
N ARG A 130 4.08 -22.47 -15.43
CA ARG A 130 2.74 -22.39 -14.83
C ARG A 130 2.58 -21.13 -13.98
N ASP A 131 3.59 -20.78 -13.18
CA ASP A 131 3.62 -19.56 -12.39
C ASP A 131 3.61 -18.30 -13.27
N ILE A 132 4.38 -18.28 -14.36
CA ILE A 132 4.38 -17.20 -15.35
C ILE A 132 2.99 -17.06 -15.99
N ALA A 133 2.38 -18.17 -16.42
CA ALA A 133 1.04 -18.14 -17.02
C ALA A 133 -0.01 -17.60 -16.03
N ALA A 134 0.02 -18.04 -14.77
CA ALA A 134 -0.87 -17.56 -13.73
C ALA A 134 -0.68 -16.06 -13.46
N ALA A 135 0.55 -15.60 -13.33
CA ALA A 135 0.87 -14.18 -13.13
C ALA A 135 0.43 -13.32 -14.33
N THR A 136 0.64 -13.83 -15.56
CA THR A 136 0.19 -13.17 -16.80
C THR A 136 -1.33 -13.02 -16.82
N ASN A 137 -2.07 -14.11 -16.56
CA ASN A 137 -3.53 -14.07 -16.50
C ASN A 137 -4.05 -13.13 -15.42
N ALA A 138 -3.38 -13.07 -14.25
CA ALA A 138 -3.71 -12.15 -13.18
C ALA A 138 -3.50 -10.69 -13.62
N PHE A 139 -2.41 -10.40 -14.34
CA PHE A 139 -2.15 -9.06 -14.83
C PHE A 139 -3.11 -8.65 -15.94
N GLU A 140 -3.49 -9.55 -16.84
CA GLU A 140 -4.55 -9.31 -17.82
C GLU A 140 -5.89 -8.98 -17.14
N LYS A 141 -6.24 -9.70 -16.07
CA LYS A 141 -7.42 -9.40 -15.26
C LYS A 141 -7.31 -8.01 -14.63
N ALA A 142 -6.15 -7.64 -14.09
CA ALA A 142 -5.90 -6.30 -13.56
C ALA A 142 -6.12 -5.22 -14.62
N LYS A 143 -5.61 -5.41 -15.84
CA LYS A 143 -5.82 -4.46 -16.97
C LYS A 143 -7.32 -4.33 -17.32
N GLN A 144 -8.07 -5.43 -17.30
CA GLN A 144 -9.52 -5.39 -17.51
C GLN A 144 -10.24 -4.57 -16.45
N LEU A 145 -9.85 -4.71 -15.16
CA LEU A 145 -10.42 -3.91 -14.07
C LEU A 145 -10.00 -2.44 -14.16
N MET A 146 -8.76 -2.16 -14.55
CA MET A 146 -8.29 -0.78 -14.78
C MET A 146 -9.09 -0.05 -15.87
N ALA A 147 -9.60 -0.78 -16.86
CA ALA A 147 -10.41 -0.22 -17.94
C ALA A 147 -11.86 0.10 -17.53
N LYS A 148 -12.34 -0.47 -16.42
CA LYS A 148 -13.72 -0.24 -15.92
C LYS A 148 -13.83 1.13 -15.25
N PRO A 149 -14.64 2.06 -15.76
CA PRO A 149 -14.72 3.43 -15.21
C PRO A 149 -15.30 3.47 -13.78
N GLU A 150 -16.11 2.49 -13.41
CA GLU A 150 -16.72 2.39 -12.09
C GLU A 150 -15.76 1.91 -10.99
N ILE A 151 -14.67 1.22 -11.33
CA ILE A 151 -13.64 0.79 -10.37
C ILE A 151 -12.79 2.00 -10.00
N ARG A 152 -12.83 2.42 -8.75
CA ARG A 152 -12.06 3.57 -8.25
C ARG A 152 -10.84 3.17 -7.42
N LEU A 153 -10.84 1.96 -6.86
CA LEU A 153 -9.71 1.39 -6.14
C LEU A 153 -9.42 -0.02 -6.67
N LEU A 154 -8.17 -0.29 -7.03
CA LEU A 154 -7.70 -1.59 -7.46
C LEU A 154 -6.58 -2.07 -6.53
N ILE A 155 -6.73 -3.26 -5.98
CA ILE A 155 -5.70 -3.93 -5.17
C ILE A 155 -5.03 -4.99 -6.02
N LEU A 156 -3.70 -4.92 -6.12
CA LEU A 156 -2.83 -5.90 -6.76
C LEU A 156 -2.01 -6.59 -5.66
N ASP A 157 -2.64 -7.57 -5.02
CA ASP A 157 -2.09 -8.23 -3.84
C ASP A 157 -1.00 -9.23 -4.23
N GLU A 158 0.19 -9.09 -3.63
CA GLU A 158 1.41 -9.86 -3.88
C GLU A 158 1.97 -9.70 -5.31
N LEU A 159 1.63 -8.63 -6.05
CA LEU A 159 2.25 -8.35 -7.37
C LEU A 159 3.78 -8.21 -7.26
N ASN A 160 4.30 -7.59 -6.19
CA ASN A 160 5.74 -7.44 -5.99
C ASN A 160 6.47 -8.80 -5.92
N ILE A 161 5.80 -9.86 -5.48
CA ILE A 161 6.39 -11.20 -5.47
C ILE A 161 6.49 -11.75 -6.90
N ALA A 162 5.45 -11.60 -7.72
CA ALA A 162 5.49 -11.99 -9.13
C ALA A 162 6.61 -11.26 -9.89
N LEU A 163 6.80 -9.96 -9.62
CA LEU A 163 7.89 -9.16 -10.19
C LEU A 163 9.27 -9.56 -9.65
N ARG A 164 9.37 -9.94 -8.39
CA ARG A 164 10.62 -10.41 -7.77
C ARG A 164 11.14 -11.69 -8.44
N TYR A 165 10.25 -12.60 -8.82
CA TYR A 165 10.58 -13.85 -9.50
C TYR A 165 10.63 -13.73 -11.03
N ASP A 166 10.51 -12.50 -11.54
CA ASP A 166 10.54 -12.19 -12.98
C ASP A 166 9.47 -13.00 -13.77
N TYR A 167 8.28 -13.19 -13.17
CA TYR A 167 7.11 -13.80 -13.85
C TYR A 167 6.39 -12.83 -14.77
N LEU A 168 6.62 -11.52 -14.59
CA LEU A 168 6.08 -10.46 -15.43
C LEU A 168 7.20 -9.50 -15.84
N PRO A 169 7.15 -8.92 -17.06
CA PRO A 169 8.09 -7.90 -17.50
C PRO A 169 7.88 -6.61 -16.67
N LEU A 170 8.84 -6.28 -15.79
CA LEU A 170 8.74 -5.13 -14.88
C LEU A 170 8.43 -3.81 -15.60
N ALA A 171 9.13 -3.52 -16.69
CA ALA A 171 8.97 -2.27 -17.44
C ALA A 171 7.54 -2.13 -18.00
N GLU A 172 6.96 -3.22 -18.52
CA GLU A 172 5.58 -3.24 -19.03
C GLU A 172 4.57 -3.00 -17.89
N VAL A 173 4.77 -3.69 -16.76
CA VAL A 173 3.91 -3.52 -15.58
C VAL A 173 3.93 -2.08 -15.09
N VAL A 174 5.11 -1.51 -14.88
CA VAL A 174 5.27 -0.12 -14.42
C VAL A 174 4.61 0.85 -15.40
N ALA A 175 4.88 0.72 -16.69
CA ALA A 175 4.29 1.59 -17.72
C ALA A 175 2.76 1.50 -17.72
N THR A 176 2.21 0.30 -17.59
CA THR A 176 0.75 0.06 -17.53
C THR A 176 0.14 0.74 -16.30
N LEU A 177 0.77 0.59 -15.12
CA LEU A 177 0.26 1.20 -13.88
C LEU A 177 0.36 2.73 -13.91
N GLN A 178 1.39 3.28 -14.55
CA GLN A 178 1.53 4.72 -14.75
C GLN A 178 0.49 5.29 -15.71
N ALA A 179 0.12 4.54 -16.74
CA ALA A 179 -0.90 4.92 -17.73
C ALA A 179 -2.36 4.78 -17.22
N ARG A 180 -2.57 4.47 -15.93
CA ARG A 180 -3.90 4.38 -15.33
C ARG A 180 -4.72 5.65 -15.51
N ARG A 181 -6.04 5.53 -15.46
CA ARG A 181 -6.94 6.69 -15.45
C ARG A 181 -6.57 7.64 -14.31
N PRO A 182 -6.75 8.97 -14.50
CA PRO A 182 -6.38 9.97 -13.49
C PRO A 182 -7.09 9.84 -12.14
N ASP A 183 -8.25 9.17 -12.09
CA ASP A 183 -9.07 8.96 -10.91
C ASP A 183 -8.95 7.58 -10.27
N LEU A 184 -8.21 6.65 -10.90
CA LEU A 184 -8.04 5.28 -10.40
C LEU A 184 -6.89 5.20 -9.39
N HIS A 185 -7.21 4.79 -8.16
CA HIS A 185 -6.21 4.43 -7.18
C HIS A 185 -5.80 2.97 -7.33
N ILE A 186 -4.50 2.69 -7.27
CA ILE A 186 -3.96 1.33 -7.32
C ILE A 186 -3.07 1.11 -6.09
N VAL A 187 -3.26 -0.02 -5.42
CA VAL A 187 -2.42 -0.46 -4.32
C VAL A 187 -1.71 -1.75 -4.71
N VAL A 188 -0.40 -1.71 -4.71
CA VAL A 188 0.47 -2.86 -4.95
C VAL A 188 1.04 -3.33 -3.62
N THR A 189 0.92 -4.63 -3.32
CA THR A 189 1.53 -5.21 -2.13
C THR A 189 2.60 -6.24 -2.48
N GLY A 190 3.37 -6.62 -1.48
CA GLY A 190 4.36 -7.71 -1.56
C GLY A 190 5.75 -7.28 -1.13
N ARG A 191 6.54 -8.26 -0.71
CA ARG A 191 7.93 -8.06 -0.27
C ARG A 191 8.84 -7.71 -1.45
N ASN A 192 9.90 -6.96 -1.17
CA ASN A 192 10.99 -6.67 -2.10
C ASN A 192 10.50 -6.01 -3.40
N ALA A 193 9.72 -4.94 -3.29
CA ALA A 193 9.39 -4.11 -4.44
C ALA A 193 10.68 -3.69 -5.19
N LYS A 194 10.65 -3.80 -6.50
CA LYS A 194 11.78 -3.37 -7.36
C LYS A 194 11.93 -1.85 -7.30
N PRO A 195 13.16 -1.31 -7.44
CA PRO A 195 13.40 0.15 -7.40
C PRO A 195 12.52 0.94 -8.35
N GLU A 196 12.30 0.43 -9.56
CA GLU A 196 11.48 1.09 -10.59
C GLU A 196 10.00 1.19 -10.19
N MET A 197 9.50 0.20 -9.45
CA MET A 197 8.15 0.23 -8.89
C MET A 197 8.05 1.28 -7.78
N ILE A 198 9.06 1.37 -6.92
CA ILE A 198 9.15 2.37 -5.84
C ILE A 198 9.21 3.79 -6.43
N GLU A 199 10.06 4.01 -7.42
CA GLU A 199 10.22 5.31 -8.08
C GLU A 199 8.94 5.76 -8.80
N SER A 200 8.19 4.82 -9.38
CA SER A 200 6.94 5.10 -10.10
C SER A 200 5.75 5.43 -9.20
N ALA A 201 5.84 5.12 -7.90
CA ALA A 201 4.74 5.25 -6.95
C ALA A 201 4.57 6.67 -6.42
N ASP A 202 3.31 7.05 -6.13
CA ASP A 202 2.97 8.31 -5.45
C ASP A 202 3.13 8.21 -3.93
N LEU A 203 3.00 6.99 -3.37
CA LEU A 203 3.12 6.70 -1.95
C LEU A 203 3.77 5.33 -1.76
N VAL A 204 4.82 5.28 -0.98
CA VAL A 204 5.49 4.03 -0.62
C VAL A 204 5.55 3.89 0.89
N THR A 205 5.16 2.72 1.39
CA THR A 205 5.31 2.35 2.80
C THR A 205 6.14 1.08 2.89
N GLU A 206 7.25 1.15 3.60
CA GLU A 206 8.06 -0.02 3.91
C GLU A 206 7.77 -0.51 5.32
N MET A 207 7.26 -1.73 5.43
CA MET A 207 6.94 -2.38 6.70
C MET A 207 8.13 -3.21 7.17
N THR A 208 8.81 -2.75 8.21
CA THR A 208 9.97 -3.40 8.79
C THR A 208 9.57 -4.50 9.78
N LYS A 209 10.39 -5.56 9.87
CA LYS A 209 10.22 -6.61 10.87
C LYS A 209 10.98 -6.25 12.14
N VAL A 210 10.34 -5.53 13.06
CA VAL A 210 10.94 -5.22 14.36
C VAL A 210 10.92 -6.46 15.27
N LYS A 211 9.79 -7.19 15.29
CA LYS A 211 9.59 -8.43 16.06
C LYS A 211 8.55 -9.28 15.36
N HIS A 212 8.67 -10.60 15.40
CA HIS A 212 7.70 -11.50 14.78
C HIS A 212 7.36 -12.65 15.72
N HIS A 213 6.07 -12.95 15.91
CA HIS A 213 5.62 -14.02 16.78
C HIS A 213 6.11 -15.41 16.32
N PHE A 214 6.26 -15.61 15.01
CA PHE A 214 6.79 -16.86 14.45
C PHE A 214 8.21 -17.16 14.92
N ASP A 215 9.06 -16.12 15.06
CA ASP A 215 10.42 -16.26 15.59
C ASP A 215 10.40 -16.68 17.08
N ALA A 216 9.29 -16.45 17.77
CA ALA A 216 9.02 -16.89 19.15
C ALA A 216 8.28 -18.24 19.22
N GLY A 217 8.18 -18.98 18.11
CA GLY A 217 7.53 -20.30 18.05
C GLY A 217 6.01 -20.27 17.98
N VAL A 218 5.38 -19.11 17.79
CA VAL A 218 3.91 -18.99 17.65
C VAL A 218 3.53 -19.14 16.18
N LYS A 219 2.69 -20.12 15.87
CA LYS A 219 2.16 -20.39 14.52
C LYS A 219 1.20 -19.29 14.05
N SER A 220 0.92 -19.29 12.75
CA SER A 220 -0.15 -18.49 12.15
C SER A 220 -1.50 -18.81 12.77
N GLN A 221 -2.33 -17.80 13.01
CA GLN A 221 -3.59 -17.91 13.70
C GLN A 221 -4.74 -17.35 12.84
N GLU A 222 -5.86 -18.06 12.84
CA GLU A 222 -7.09 -17.61 12.23
C GLU A 222 -7.54 -16.26 12.80
N GLY A 223 -8.03 -15.35 11.93
CA GLY A 223 -8.45 -14.01 12.31
C GLY A 223 -7.32 -13.01 12.54
N ILE A 224 -6.04 -13.48 12.53
CA ILE A 224 -4.85 -12.62 12.63
C ILE A 224 -4.02 -12.66 11.33
N GLU A 225 -3.86 -13.85 10.74
CA GLU A 225 -3.05 -14.03 9.52
C GLU A 225 -3.83 -14.55 8.31
N PHE A 226 -4.98 -15.17 8.53
CA PHE A 226 -5.88 -15.68 7.48
C PHE A 226 -7.34 -15.73 7.92
#